data_a21e0e788c369c883b63da9033f16368
#
_entry.id   a21e0e788c369c883b63da9033f16368
#
_cell.length_a   1.000
_cell.length_b   1.000
_cell.length_c   1.000
_cell.angle_alpha   90.00
_cell.angle_beta   90.00
_cell.angle_gamma   90.00
#
_symmetry.space_group_name_H-M   'P 1'
#
loop_
_entity.id
_entity.type
_entity.pdbx_description
1 polymer ?
#
loop_
_entity_poly.entity_id
_entity_poly.type
_entity_poly.pdbx_seq_one_letter_code
_entity_poly.pdbx_strand_id
1 'polypeptide(L)'
;VKAAEYIKYEGVGTVEFLVDKNRNFYFMEMNTRIQVEHPITEQVIDYDLIREQIMVAAGTKISGKNYMPQLHSIECRINAEDPYHDFRPSPGKITNLHLPGGHGIRIDTHVYSGYTIPPNYDSMIAKLITTAQTREEAIDKMKRALDEFVIEGIKTTIPFHRKLMDSKAYIEGKYTTKFMEDFSMED
;
A
#
# COMPACT_ATOMS: atom_id res chain seq x y z
N VAL A 1 -0.58 -22.24 -2.29
CA VAL A 1 -0.36 -23.09 -3.47
C VAL A 1 -1.35 -24.26 -3.46
N LYS A 2 -1.27 -25.22 -2.50
CA LYS A 2 -2.12 -26.43 -2.49
C LYS A 2 -3.64 -26.15 -2.60
N ALA A 3 -4.17 -25.10 -1.96
CA ALA A 3 -5.58 -24.73 -2.06
C ALA A 3 -5.92 -24.29 -3.48
N ALA A 4 -5.11 -23.44 -4.09
CA ALA A 4 -5.31 -22.98 -5.46
C ALA A 4 -5.23 -24.12 -6.49
N GLU A 5 -4.28 -25.03 -6.31
CA GLU A 5 -4.16 -26.24 -7.14
C GLU A 5 -5.40 -27.15 -7.03
N TYR A 6 -5.90 -27.35 -5.79
CA TYR A 6 -7.06 -28.20 -5.53
C TYR A 6 -8.34 -27.67 -6.23
N ILE A 7 -8.55 -26.35 -6.19
CA ILE A 7 -9.71 -25.72 -6.84
C ILE A 7 -9.44 -25.34 -8.31
N LYS A 8 -8.25 -25.64 -8.84
CA LYS A 8 -7.80 -25.26 -10.19
C LYS A 8 -7.96 -23.78 -10.46
N TYR A 9 -7.54 -22.95 -9.48
CA TYR A 9 -7.66 -21.50 -9.57
C TYR A 9 -6.72 -20.94 -10.63
N GLU A 10 -7.26 -20.10 -11.50
CA GLU A 10 -6.50 -19.34 -12.50
C GLU A 10 -6.54 -17.86 -12.18
N GLY A 11 -5.39 -17.20 -12.30
CA GLY A 11 -5.22 -15.78 -12.05
C GLY A 11 -4.50 -15.48 -10.73
N VAL A 12 -4.51 -14.22 -10.33
CA VAL A 12 -3.92 -13.73 -9.10
C VAL A 12 -4.88 -13.84 -7.93
N GLY A 13 -4.38 -14.24 -6.78
CA GLY A 13 -5.17 -14.31 -5.55
C GLY A 13 -4.30 -14.27 -4.31
N THR A 14 -4.91 -13.91 -3.19
CA THR A 14 -4.27 -13.86 -1.88
C THR A 14 -5.08 -14.67 -0.89
N VAL A 15 -4.40 -15.53 -0.13
CA VAL A 15 -5.01 -16.28 0.98
C VAL A 15 -4.59 -15.64 2.28
N GLU A 16 -5.56 -15.25 3.10
CA GLU A 16 -5.36 -14.56 4.36
C GLU A 16 -5.54 -15.49 5.56
N PHE A 17 -4.70 -15.29 6.56
CA PHE A 17 -4.68 -16.09 7.79
C PHE A 17 -4.61 -15.17 9.01
N LEU A 18 -5.30 -15.56 10.06
CA LEU A 18 -5.07 -15.03 11.42
C LEU A 18 -3.95 -15.85 12.09
N VAL A 19 -3.08 -15.16 12.82
CA VAL A 19 -1.98 -15.79 13.55
C VAL A 19 -2.10 -15.42 15.03
N ASP A 20 -2.19 -16.45 15.90
CA ASP A 20 -2.25 -16.25 17.35
C ASP A 20 -0.86 -16.03 17.96
N LYS A 21 -0.83 -15.72 19.28
CA LYS A 21 0.42 -15.52 20.05
C LYS A 21 1.33 -16.77 20.10
N ASN A 22 0.79 -17.96 19.84
CA ASN A 22 1.53 -19.22 19.82
C ASN A 22 2.01 -19.58 18.40
N ARG A 23 1.81 -18.67 17.43
CA ARG A 23 2.09 -18.86 16.00
C ARG A 23 1.24 -19.94 15.32
N ASN A 24 0.09 -20.29 15.88
CA ASN A 24 -0.91 -21.05 15.15
C ASN A 24 -1.58 -20.13 14.13
N PHE A 25 -1.86 -20.64 12.94
CA PHE A 25 -2.50 -19.89 11.89
C PHE A 25 -3.84 -20.51 11.52
N TYR A 26 -4.82 -19.65 11.26
CA TYR A 26 -6.18 -20.00 10.94
C TYR A 26 -6.57 -19.34 9.64
N PHE A 27 -7.10 -20.14 8.70
CA PHE A 27 -7.60 -19.60 7.44
C PHE A 27 -8.73 -18.58 7.70
N MET A 28 -8.65 -17.44 7.06
CA MET A 28 -9.66 -16.39 7.15
C MET A 28 -10.46 -16.30 5.87
N GLU A 29 -9.79 -15.92 4.77
CA GLU A 29 -10.45 -15.81 3.48
C GLU A 29 -9.47 -15.97 2.30
N MET A 30 -10.03 -16.05 1.10
CA MET A 30 -9.28 -15.94 -0.15
C MET A 30 -9.83 -14.79 -0.98
N ASN A 31 -9.00 -13.82 -1.29
CA ASN A 31 -9.29 -12.75 -2.24
C ASN A 31 -8.97 -13.23 -3.66
N THR A 32 -9.98 -13.47 -4.48
CA THR A 32 -9.83 -13.97 -5.85
C THR A 32 -9.63 -12.85 -6.86
N ARG A 33 -8.80 -11.90 -6.53
CA ARG A 33 -8.46 -10.70 -7.30
C ARG A 33 -7.07 -10.21 -6.92
N ILE A 34 -6.54 -9.26 -7.70
CA ILE A 34 -5.35 -8.51 -7.27
C ILE A 34 -5.71 -7.60 -6.09
N GLN A 35 -4.78 -7.41 -5.19
CA GLN A 35 -4.95 -6.49 -4.05
C GLN A 35 -4.36 -5.11 -4.35
N VAL A 36 -4.82 -4.09 -3.61
CA VAL A 36 -4.36 -2.71 -3.76
C VAL A 36 -2.84 -2.64 -3.55
N GLU A 37 -2.33 -3.37 -2.56
CA GLU A 37 -0.94 -3.40 -2.14
C GLU A 37 -0.02 -4.32 -2.98
N HIS A 38 -0.46 -4.81 -4.15
CA HIS A 38 0.39 -5.61 -5.04
C HIS A 38 1.74 -4.95 -5.39
N PRO A 39 1.86 -3.60 -5.46
CA PRO A 39 3.14 -2.97 -5.75
C PRO A 39 4.26 -3.33 -4.78
N ILE A 40 3.95 -3.61 -3.51
CA ILE A 40 4.96 -4.06 -2.54
C ILE A 40 5.60 -5.38 -3.00
N THR A 41 4.77 -6.35 -3.39
CA THR A 41 5.25 -7.63 -3.91
C THR A 41 6.07 -7.43 -5.17
N GLU A 42 5.60 -6.63 -6.11
CA GLU A 42 6.32 -6.32 -7.34
C GLU A 42 7.71 -5.75 -7.08
N GLN A 43 7.82 -4.83 -6.12
CA GLN A 43 9.07 -4.17 -5.77
C GLN A 43 10.09 -5.10 -5.09
N VAL A 44 9.64 -6.05 -4.25
CA VAL A 44 10.56 -6.91 -3.49
C VAL A 44 10.98 -8.18 -4.23
N ILE A 45 10.28 -8.55 -5.30
CA ILE A 45 10.59 -9.73 -6.12
C ILE A 45 10.90 -9.42 -7.58
N ASP A 46 10.82 -8.15 -7.99
CA ASP A 46 11.03 -7.68 -9.37
C ASP A 46 10.15 -8.46 -10.37
N TYR A 47 8.82 -8.37 -10.19
CA TYR A 47 7.86 -9.12 -11.00
C TYR A 47 6.57 -8.34 -11.21
N ASP A 48 6.19 -8.09 -12.47
CA ASP A 48 5.00 -7.34 -12.85
C ASP A 48 3.75 -8.24 -12.79
N LEU A 49 3.02 -8.15 -11.67
CA LEU A 49 1.82 -8.96 -11.42
C LEU A 49 0.65 -8.59 -12.35
N ILE A 50 0.51 -7.32 -12.70
CA ILE A 50 -0.56 -6.86 -13.60
C ILE A 50 -0.33 -7.42 -15.01
N ARG A 51 0.89 -7.31 -15.50
CA ARG A 51 1.27 -7.88 -16.79
C ARG A 51 1.02 -9.39 -16.83
N GLU A 52 1.46 -10.10 -15.80
CA GLU A 52 1.27 -11.57 -15.74
C GLU A 52 -0.22 -11.95 -15.66
N GLN A 53 -1.03 -11.19 -14.95
CA GLN A 53 -2.47 -11.40 -14.91
C GLN A 53 -3.10 -11.29 -16.32
N ILE A 54 -2.66 -10.29 -17.10
CA ILE A 54 -3.11 -10.12 -18.50
C ILE A 54 -2.62 -11.29 -19.36
N MET A 55 -1.38 -11.71 -19.20
CA MET A 55 -0.80 -12.81 -19.96
C MET A 55 -1.49 -14.15 -19.65
N VAL A 56 -1.81 -14.42 -18.39
CA VAL A 56 -2.58 -15.61 -17.99
C VAL A 56 -3.98 -15.58 -18.60
N ALA A 57 -4.66 -14.45 -18.58
CA ALA A 57 -5.96 -14.29 -19.23
C ALA A 57 -5.90 -14.50 -20.76
N ALA A 58 -4.75 -14.22 -21.37
CA ALA A 58 -4.47 -14.51 -22.79
C ALA A 58 -4.04 -15.98 -23.05
N GLY A 59 -4.06 -16.86 -22.04
CA GLY A 59 -3.73 -18.27 -22.16
C GLY A 59 -2.24 -18.61 -21.99
N THR A 60 -1.40 -17.66 -21.59
CA THR A 60 0.03 -17.92 -21.33
C THR A 60 0.18 -18.60 -19.97
N LYS A 61 1.00 -19.65 -19.93
CA LYS A 61 1.37 -20.30 -18.66
C LYS A 61 2.49 -19.53 -17.98
N ILE A 62 2.31 -19.20 -16.70
CA ILE A 62 3.41 -18.71 -15.86
C ILE A 62 4.38 -19.85 -15.55
N SER A 63 5.66 -19.55 -15.48
CA SER A 63 6.65 -20.47 -14.94
C SER A 63 6.47 -20.50 -13.42
N GLY A 64 5.96 -21.60 -12.87
CA GLY A 64 5.87 -21.75 -11.41
C GLY A 64 7.25 -21.56 -10.76
N LYS A 65 7.40 -20.53 -9.94
CA LYS A 65 8.62 -20.18 -9.24
C LYS A 65 8.28 -19.61 -7.86
N ASN A 66 9.00 -20.07 -6.85
CA ASN A 66 8.93 -19.47 -5.53
C ASN A 66 9.91 -18.29 -5.49
N TYR A 67 9.37 -17.07 -5.50
CA TYR A 67 10.16 -15.87 -5.34
C TYR A 67 10.45 -15.62 -3.85
N MET A 68 11.67 -15.21 -3.57
CA MET A 68 12.09 -14.79 -2.22
C MET A 68 12.28 -13.27 -2.23
N PRO A 69 11.63 -12.54 -1.32
CA PRO A 69 11.84 -11.10 -1.20
C PRO A 69 13.32 -10.78 -0.95
N GLN A 70 13.85 -9.82 -1.68
CA GLN A 70 15.27 -9.40 -1.57
C GLN A 70 15.41 -8.01 -0.92
N LEU A 71 14.31 -7.27 -0.85
CA LEU A 71 14.27 -5.87 -0.43
C LEU A 71 13.16 -5.68 0.60
N HIS A 72 13.18 -4.52 1.25
CA HIS A 72 12.05 -4.00 2.03
C HIS A 72 11.26 -2.97 1.23
N SER A 73 9.93 -3.08 1.26
CA SER A 73 9.05 -2.10 0.63
C SER A 73 7.92 -1.70 1.58
N ILE A 74 7.55 -0.42 1.55
CA ILE A 74 6.45 0.16 2.31
C ILE A 74 5.53 0.88 1.34
N GLU A 75 4.22 0.67 1.46
CA GLU A 75 3.20 1.40 0.72
C GLU A 75 2.36 2.24 1.68
N CYS A 76 2.15 3.51 1.35
CA CYS A 76 1.15 4.37 1.95
C CYS A 76 0.04 4.64 0.94
N ARG A 77 -1.20 4.31 1.30
CA ARG A 77 -2.39 4.69 0.54
C ARG A 77 -2.70 6.14 0.81
N ILE A 78 -2.53 7.00 -0.18
CA ILE A 78 -2.86 8.41 -0.08
C ILE A 78 -4.31 8.59 -0.46
N ASN A 79 -5.13 8.90 0.54
CA ASN A 79 -6.55 9.10 0.41
C ASN A 79 -6.90 10.58 0.54
N ALA A 80 -7.93 11.03 -0.18
CA ALA A 80 -8.55 12.34 -0.02
C ALA A 80 -9.46 12.34 1.23
N GLU A 81 -8.85 12.33 2.41
CA GLU A 81 -9.47 12.22 3.73
C GLU A 81 -8.79 13.15 4.73
N ASP A 82 -9.54 13.64 5.71
CA ASP A 82 -9.04 14.49 6.78
C ASP A 82 -8.71 13.66 8.03
N PRO A 83 -7.43 13.37 8.32
CA PRO A 83 -7.04 12.55 9.47
C PRO A 83 -7.24 13.22 10.82
N TYR A 84 -7.48 14.54 10.85
CA TYR A 84 -7.79 15.29 12.08
C TYR A 84 -9.28 15.28 12.41
N HIS A 85 -10.12 14.77 11.50
CA HIS A 85 -11.57 14.72 11.66
C HIS A 85 -12.11 13.34 11.27
N ASP A 86 -11.61 12.32 11.96
CA ASP A 86 -12.07 10.92 11.83
C ASP A 86 -12.03 10.40 10.39
N PHE A 87 -10.98 10.77 9.63
CA PHE A 87 -10.76 10.37 8.24
C PHE A 87 -11.99 10.62 7.33
N ARG A 88 -12.76 11.65 7.61
CA ARG A 88 -13.89 12.02 6.75
C ARG A 88 -13.41 12.33 5.33
N PRO A 89 -14.15 11.93 4.28
CA PRO A 89 -13.81 12.23 2.89
C PRO A 89 -13.64 13.73 2.64
N SER A 90 -12.66 14.08 1.84
CA SER A 90 -12.34 15.44 1.42
C SER A 90 -12.38 15.57 -0.11
N PRO A 91 -13.57 15.48 -0.73
CA PRO A 91 -13.69 15.70 -2.17
C PRO A 91 -13.38 17.17 -2.51
N GLY A 92 -12.94 17.43 -3.73
CA GLY A 92 -12.62 18.79 -4.17
C GLY A 92 -11.60 18.84 -5.29
N LYS A 93 -11.24 20.05 -5.67
CA LYS A 93 -10.28 20.29 -6.75
C LYS A 93 -8.86 20.37 -6.19
N ILE A 94 -7.96 19.57 -6.76
CA ILE A 94 -6.53 19.69 -6.52
C ILE A 94 -6.01 20.93 -7.22
N THR A 95 -5.55 21.91 -6.45
CA THR A 95 -5.03 23.18 -6.98
C THR A 95 -3.55 23.12 -7.31
N ASN A 96 -2.79 22.33 -6.53
CA ASN A 96 -1.38 22.10 -6.77
C ASN A 96 -1.03 20.65 -6.45
N LEU A 97 -0.14 20.05 -7.25
CA LEU A 97 0.35 18.68 -7.07
C LEU A 97 1.85 18.64 -7.33
N HIS A 98 2.63 18.21 -6.35
CA HIS A 98 4.03 17.85 -6.51
C HIS A 98 4.25 16.43 -6.03
N LEU A 99 4.75 15.56 -6.93
CA LEU A 99 5.03 14.16 -6.64
C LEU A 99 6.48 13.98 -6.24
N PRO A 100 6.76 13.24 -5.14
CA PRO A 100 8.14 12.92 -4.76
C PRO A 100 8.79 12.01 -5.79
N GLY A 101 10.11 12.01 -5.83
CA GLY A 101 10.88 11.21 -6.78
C GLY A 101 12.19 10.68 -6.21
N GLY A 102 12.96 10.05 -7.09
CA GLY A 102 14.28 9.51 -6.75
C GLY A 102 14.32 8.00 -6.63
N HIS A 103 15.53 7.47 -6.37
CA HIS A 103 15.77 6.03 -6.33
C HIS A 103 14.97 5.33 -5.23
N GLY A 104 14.22 4.29 -5.61
CA GLY A 104 13.39 3.51 -4.68
C GLY A 104 12.07 4.19 -4.30
N ILE A 105 11.63 5.19 -5.07
CA ILE A 105 10.29 5.79 -4.97
C ILE A 105 9.47 5.38 -6.19
N ARG A 106 8.26 4.86 -5.93
CA ARG A 106 7.24 4.59 -6.95
C ARG A 106 5.93 5.24 -6.52
N ILE A 107 5.24 5.84 -7.48
CA ILE A 107 3.91 6.41 -7.25
C ILE A 107 2.97 5.87 -8.32
N ASP A 108 1.89 5.24 -7.88
CA ASP A 108 0.78 4.84 -8.73
C ASP A 108 -0.39 5.79 -8.45
N THR A 109 -0.72 6.63 -9.42
CA THR A 109 -1.76 7.65 -9.27
C THR A 109 -2.49 7.93 -10.58
N HIS A 110 -3.71 8.43 -10.47
CA HIS A 110 -4.53 8.89 -11.60
C HIS A 110 -4.79 10.40 -11.54
N VAL A 111 -4.39 11.07 -10.45
CA VAL A 111 -4.68 12.50 -10.27
C VAL A 111 -3.55 13.39 -10.82
N TYR A 112 -3.92 14.63 -11.13
CA TYR A 112 -3.03 15.68 -11.64
C TYR A 112 -3.50 17.05 -11.14
N SER A 113 -2.67 18.07 -11.26
CA SER A 113 -3.05 19.45 -10.93
C SER A 113 -4.29 19.86 -11.71
N GLY A 114 -5.33 20.32 -11.01
CA GLY A 114 -6.63 20.66 -11.60
C GLY A 114 -7.65 19.53 -11.60
N TYR A 115 -7.28 18.29 -11.26
CA TYR A 115 -8.22 17.18 -11.12
C TYR A 115 -9.23 17.46 -10.00
N THR A 116 -10.49 17.10 -10.24
CA THR A 116 -11.55 17.20 -9.22
C THR A 116 -11.92 15.81 -8.75
N ILE A 117 -11.74 15.58 -7.45
CA ILE A 117 -12.08 14.31 -6.80
C ILE A 117 -13.60 14.29 -6.57
N PRO A 118 -14.31 13.32 -7.18
CA PRO A 118 -15.75 13.22 -7.02
C PRO A 118 -16.12 12.62 -5.65
N PRO A 119 -17.26 13.03 -5.05
CA PRO A 119 -17.67 12.57 -3.73
C PRO A 119 -18.23 11.14 -3.71
N ASN A 120 -18.46 10.53 -4.87
CA ASN A 120 -19.23 9.28 -5.01
C ASN A 120 -18.34 8.03 -5.22
N TYR A 121 -17.02 8.19 -5.24
CA TYR A 121 -16.07 7.09 -5.43
C TYR A 121 -15.16 6.97 -4.22
N ASP A 122 -14.33 5.91 -4.24
CA ASP A 122 -13.29 5.70 -3.23
C ASP A 122 -12.37 6.93 -3.11
N SER A 123 -11.95 7.23 -1.89
CA SER A 123 -11.10 8.37 -1.57
C SER A 123 -9.63 8.18 -1.96
N MET A 124 -9.19 6.97 -2.31
CA MET A 124 -7.80 6.68 -2.65
C MET A 124 -7.39 7.34 -3.96
N ILE A 125 -6.40 8.24 -3.90
CA ILE A 125 -5.93 9.03 -5.03
C ILE A 125 -4.52 8.70 -5.47
N ALA A 126 -3.73 8.09 -4.62
CA ALA A 126 -2.40 7.61 -4.94
C ALA A 126 -1.96 6.47 -4.02
N LYS A 127 -0.99 5.69 -4.49
CA LYS A 127 -0.16 4.82 -3.67
C LYS A 127 1.26 5.34 -3.74
N LEU A 128 1.84 5.66 -2.60
CA LEU A 128 3.25 6.01 -2.47
C LEU A 128 3.99 4.78 -1.95
N ILE A 129 4.95 4.30 -2.72
CA ILE A 129 5.71 3.10 -2.40
C ILE A 129 7.19 3.45 -2.30
N THR A 130 7.84 3.01 -1.24
CA THR A 130 9.29 3.14 -1.05
C THR A 130 9.93 1.77 -0.94
N THR A 131 11.12 1.62 -1.52
CA THR A 131 11.88 0.37 -1.54
C THR A 131 13.33 0.61 -1.18
N ALA A 132 13.90 -0.24 -0.31
CA ALA A 132 15.27 -0.15 0.16
C ALA A 132 15.83 -1.52 0.54
N GLN A 133 17.11 -1.59 0.90
CA GLN A 133 17.77 -2.81 1.36
C GLN A 133 17.26 -3.24 2.74
N THR A 134 17.02 -2.27 3.62
CA THR A 134 16.55 -2.52 4.99
C THR A 134 15.21 -1.83 5.25
N ARG A 135 14.53 -2.27 6.32
CA ARG A 135 13.27 -1.67 6.77
C ARG A 135 13.48 -0.23 7.22
N GLU A 136 14.57 0.06 7.92
CA GLU A 136 14.93 1.40 8.40
C GLU A 136 15.11 2.37 7.23
N GLU A 137 15.90 1.99 6.23
CA GLU A 137 16.07 2.79 5.01
C GLU A 137 14.76 3.02 4.25
N ALA A 138 13.86 2.02 4.22
CA ALA A 138 12.56 2.16 3.58
C ALA A 138 11.68 3.16 4.34
N ILE A 139 11.72 3.16 5.70
CA ILE A 139 11.03 4.14 6.54
C ILE A 139 11.58 5.55 6.31
N ASP A 140 12.89 5.72 6.29
CA ASP A 140 13.52 7.04 6.09
C ASP A 140 13.21 7.60 4.70
N LYS A 141 13.22 6.75 3.67
CA LYS A 141 12.76 7.14 2.33
C LYS A 141 11.28 7.54 2.32
N MET A 142 10.43 6.81 3.06
CA MET A 142 9.00 7.13 3.15
C MET A 142 8.78 8.48 3.83
N LYS A 143 9.48 8.78 4.92
CA LYS A 143 9.44 10.08 5.58
C LYS A 143 9.77 11.21 4.60
N ARG A 144 10.91 11.10 3.92
CA ARG A 144 11.34 12.09 2.92
C ARG A 144 10.30 12.23 1.80
N ALA A 145 9.81 11.12 1.28
CA ALA A 145 8.84 11.14 0.18
C ALA A 145 7.50 11.77 0.60
N LEU A 146 7.04 11.51 1.84
CA LEU A 146 5.84 12.15 2.39
C LEU A 146 6.03 13.65 2.62
N ASP A 147 7.22 14.09 3.04
CA ASP A 147 7.56 15.51 3.22
C ASP A 147 7.63 16.25 1.87
N GLU A 148 8.02 15.57 0.78
CA GLU A 148 8.06 16.12 -0.58
C GLU A 148 6.69 16.07 -1.28
N PHE A 149 5.76 15.21 -0.84
CA PHE A 149 4.48 14.99 -1.51
C PHE A 149 3.50 16.12 -1.17
N VAL A 150 3.32 17.06 -2.07
CA VAL A 150 2.41 18.20 -1.88
C VAL A 150 1.13 18.00 -2.68
N ILE A 151 -0.01 18.05 -1.98
CA ILE A 151 -1.36 18.07 -2.58
C ILE A 151 -2.14 19.19 -1.91
N GLU A 152 -2.50 20.23 -2.67
CA GLU A 152 -3.26 21.37 -2.18
C GLU A 152 -4.67 21.40 -2.75
N GLY A 153 -5.58 22.04 -2.03
CA GLY A 153 -7.00 22.17 -2.39
C GLY A 153 -7.92 21.16 -1.72
N ILE A 154 -7.34 20.07 -1.18
CA ILE A 154 -8.05 19.02 -0.43
C ILE A 154 -7.25 18.62 0.81
N LYS A 155 -7.90 17.89 1.72
CA LYS A 155 -7.21 17.17 2.81
C LYS A 155 -6.80 15.78 2.35
N THR A 156 -5.67 15.26 2.87
CA THR A 156 -5.17 13.93 2.54
C THR A 156 -4.64 13.22 3.78
N THR A 157 -4.44 11.91 3.68
CA THR A 157 -3.83 11.08 4.71
C THR A 157 -2.30 11.24 4.83
N ILE A 158 -1.67 12.11 4.04
CA ILE A 158 -0.20 12.34 4.10
C ILE A 158 0.26 12.68 5.53
N PRO A 159 -0.34 13.63 6.28
CA PRO A 159 0.07 13.95 7.64
C PRO A 159 -0.02 12.75 8.60
N PHE A 160 -1.06 11.92 8.44
CA PHE A 160 -1.22 10.70 9.23
C PHE A 160 -0.06 9.72 8.96
N HIS A 161 0.23 9.43 7.70
CA HIS A 161 1.34 8.53 7.35
C HIS A 161 2.68 9.08 7.82
N ARG A 162 2.88 10.40 7.72
CA ARG A 162 4.11 11.05 8.18
C ARG A 162 4.32 10.87 9.68
N LYS A 163 3.27 11.10 10.48
CA LYS A 163 3.29 10.87 11.93
C LYS A 163 3.49 9.39 12.27
N LEU A 164 2.82 8.49 11.54
CA LEU A 164 2.95 7.05 11.70
C LEU A 164 4.42 6.59 11.53
N MET A 165 5.13 7.11 10.53
CA MET A 165 6.54 6.77 10.28
C MET A 165 7.48 7.20 11.43
N ASP A 166 7.09 8.14 12.27
CA ASP A 166 7.84 8.54 13.47
C ASP A 166 7.42 7.76 14.73
N SER A 167 6.35 6.98 14.68
CA SER A 167 5.89 6.18 15.81
C SER A 167 6.90 5.11 16.20
N LYS A 168 7.31 5.12 17.47
CA LYS A 168 8.23 4.12 18.02
C LYS A 168 7.72 2.69 17.84
N ALA A 169 6.43 2.47 18.07
CA ALA A 169 5.82 1.15 17.89
C ALA A 169 5.92 0.67 16.44
N TYR A 170 5.70 1.57 15.46
CA TYR A 170 5.84 1.25 14.05
C TYR A 170 7.31 0.98 13.68
N ILE A 171 8.25 1.83 14.11
CA ILE A 171 9.68 1.67 13.85
C ILE A 171 10.20 0.34 14.42
N GLU A 172 9.82 -0.01 15.66
CA GLU A 172 10.23 -1.26 16.32
C GLU A 172 9.46 -2.50 15.81
N GLY A 173 8.42 -2.34 14.99
CA GLY A 173 7.57 -3.44 14.53
C GLY A 173 6.71 -4.05 15.65
N LYS A 174 6.46 -3.31 16.72
CA LYS A 174 5.71 -3.75 17.92
C LYS A 174 4.28 -3.22 17.88
N TYR A 175 3.51 -3.65 16.91
CA TYR A 175 2.12 -3.26 16.77
C TYR A 175 1.23 -4.45 16.47
N THR A 176 -0.03 -4.34 16.81
CA THR A 176 -1.08 -5.34 16.59
C THR A 176 -2.25 -4.68 15.86
N THR A 177 -3.30 -5.46 15.60
CA THR A 177 -4.56 -4.93 15.01
C THR A 177 -5.22 -3.84 15.86
N LYS A 178 -4.82 -3.67 17.11
CA LYS A 178 -5.30 -2.63 18.03
C LYS A 178 -4.48 -1.34 18.00
N PHE A 179 -3.42 -1.28 17.20
CA PHE A 179 -2.53 -0.13 17.18
C PHE A 179 -3.26 1.20 16.97
N MET A 180 -4.27 1.23 16.11
CA MET A 180 -5.02 2.45 15.80
C MET A 180 -5.94 2.92 16.94
N GLU A 181 -6.27 2.06 17.91
CA GLU A 181 -7.05 2.45 19.09
C GLU A 181 -6.27 3.43 20.01
N ASP A 182 -4.93 3.27 20.02
CA ASP A 182 -4.01 4.06 20.86
C ASP A 182 -3.29 5.18 20.06
N PHE A 183 -3.45 5.25 18.75
CA PHE A 183 -2.77 6.22 17.90
C PHE A 183 -3.59 7.49 17.76
N SER A 184 -3.02 8.64 18.21
CA SER A 184 -3.66 9.97 18.12
C SER A 184 -2.99 10.84 17.07
N MET A 185 -3.77 11.69 16.40
CA MET A 185 -3.26 12.77 15.54
C MET A 185 -2.94 14.05 16.32
N GLU A 186 -3.40 14.16 17.56
CA GLU A 186 -3.37 15.43 18.35
C GLU A 186 -2.10 15.61 19.22
N ASP A 187 -1.19 14.63 19.32
CA ASP A 187 0.02 14.72 20.17
C ASP A 187 1.21 15.39 19.47
#